data_9707c7c6e110c94bde0b3eddf59a80e8
#
_entry.id   9707c7c6e110c94bde0b3eddf59a80e8
#
_cell.length_a   1.000
_cell.length_b   1.000
_cell.length_c   1.000
_cell.angle_alpha   90.00
_cell.angle_beta   90.00
_cell.angle_gamma   90.00
#
_symmetry.space_group_name_H-M   'P 1'
#
loop_
_entity.id
_entity.type
_entity.pdbx_description
1 polymer ?
#
loop_
_entity_poly.entity_id
_entity_poly.type
_entity_poly.pdbx_seq_one_letter_code
_entity_poly.pdbx_strand_id
1 'polypeptide(L)'
;MILRARGVSRRYGRDVALAPTDVVVEAGEVVALVGPNGAGKSTLLALLAGALEPSEGTVERADGMRIGWAPQRPAFYGRLTPRENLELFARLEGEADPVAAATRLLRVFELPDTGRVSGSLSVGNRQRLNLALALLGSPRVLLLDEPTASLDPGQRQRLWERVEAVREAGGAVVFATQNLEEVAGHADRVVKLEDGRLVFDGEPAGAVLA
;
A
#
# COMPACT_ATOMS: atom_id res chain seq x y z
N MET A 1 -3.75 -5.90 -17.54
CA MET A 1 -3.94 -4.64 -16.82
C MET A 1 -4.94 -4.84 -15.70
N ILE A 2 -4.57 -4.54 -14.46
CA ILE A 2 -5.45 -4.63 -13.30
C ILE A 2 -5.79 -3.24 -12.74
N LEU A 3 -4.85 -2.28 -12.83
CA LEU A 3 -5.01 -0.90 -12.38
C LEU A 3 -4.25 0.02 -13.35
N ARG A 4 -4.80 1.20 -13.68
CA ARG A 4 -4.17 2.16 -14.59
C ARG A 4 -4.45 3.59 -14.17
N ALA A 5 -3.41 4.38 -14.08
CA ALA A 5 -3.48 5.84 -14.04
C ALA A 5 -3.24 6.39 -15.45
N ARG A 6 -4.09 7.32 -15.91
CA ARG A 6 -3.94 8.04 -17.18
C ARG A 6 -3.86 9.53 -16.93
N GLY A 7 -2.70 10.12 -17.14
CA GLY A 7 -2.44 11.53 -17.00
C GLY A 7 -2.82 12.07 -15.61
N VAL A 8 -2.78 11.22 -14.57
CA VAL A 8 -3.20 11.64 -13.24
C VAL A 8 -2.25 12.68 -12.68
N SER A 9 -2.80 13.78 -12.18
CA SER A 9 -2.04 14.83 -11.53
C SER A 9 -2.65 15.23 -10.20
N ARG A 10 -1.86 15.86 -9.33
CA ARG A 10 -2.37 16.45 -8.10
C ARG A 10 -1.70 17.79 -7.81
N ARG A 11 -2.54 18.79 -7.58
CA ARG A 11 -2.13 20.15 -7.23
C ARG A 11 -2.78 20.56 -5.91
N TYR A 12 -2.04 21.31 -5.12
CA TYR A 12 -2.52 21.97 -3.91
C TYR A 12 -2.29 23.47 -4.06
N GLY A 13 -3.31 24.19 -4.49
CA GLY A 13 -3.19 25.57 -4.88
C GLY A 13 -2.20 25.74 -6.05
N ARG A 14 -1.05 26.39 -5.81
CA ARG A 14 0.01 26.58 -6.82
C ARG A 14 1.02 25.44 -6.86
N ASP A 15 1.08 24.63 -5.81
CA ASP A 15 2.09 23.57 -5.68
C ASP A 15 1.63 22.31 -6.43
N VAL A 16 2.50 21.77 -7.27
CA VAL A 16 2.29 20.53 -8.00
C VAL A 16 2.92 19.38 -7.22
N ALA A 17 2.08 18.59 -6.54
CA ALA A 17 2.54 17.41 -5.80
C ALA A 17 2.80 16.19 -6.71
N LEU A 18 2.07 16.12 -7.85
CA LEU A 18 2.29 15.12 -8.89
C LEU A 18 1.91 15.77 -10.24
N ALA A 19 2.84 15.82 -11.16
CA ALA A 19 2.61 16.21 -12.55
C ALA A 19 1.83 15.12 -13.30
N PRO A 20 1.23 15.40 -14.48
CA PRO A 20 0.53 14.38 -15.24
C PRO A 20 1.39 13.13 -15.43
N THR A 21 0.88 12.00 -14.94
CA THR A 21 1.61 10.73 -14.83
C THR A 21 0.76 9.59 -15.33
N ASP A 22 1.34 8.74 -16.16
CA ASP A 22 0.77 7.50 -16.65
C ASP A 22 1.48 6.32 -15.98
N VAL A 23 0.71 5.42 -15.35
CA VAL A 23 1.23 4.17 -14.76
C VAL A 23 0.22 3.06 -15.00
N VAL A 24 0.69 1.92 -15.48
CA VAL A 24 -0.10 0.70 -15.64
C VAL A 24 0.42 -0.33 -14.66
N VAL A 25 -0.45 -1.05 -13.98
CA VAL A 25 -0.10 -2.18 -13.11
C VAL A 25 -0.76 -3.42 -13.69
N GLU A 26 0.04 -4.46 -13.91
CA GLU A 26 -0.43 -5.72 -14.45
C GLU A 26 -0.74 -6.73 -13.34
N ALA A 27 -1.57 -7.72 -13.65
CA ALA A 27 -1.83 -8.82 -12.73
C ALA A 27 -0.56 -9.68 -12.55
N GLY A 28 -0.29 -10.09 -11.32
CA GLY A 28 0.92 -10.85 -10.98
C GLY A 28 2.19 -10.01 -10.89
N GLU A 29 2.08 -8.67 -10.87
CA GLU A 29 3.21 -7.75 -10.86
C GLU A 29 3.44 -7.13 -9.48
N VAL A 30 4.69 -6.99 -9.09
CA VAL A 30 5.14 -6.21 -7.92
C VAL A 30 5.91 -4.99 -8.41
N VAL A 31 5.36 -3.80 -8.21
CA VAL A 31 5.93 -2.52 -8.66
C VAL A 31 6.46 -1.74 -7.46
N ALA A 32 7.72 -1.33 -7.52
CA ALA A 32 8.31 -0.43 -6.54
C ALA A 32 8.19 1.03 -7.01
N LEU A 33 7.64 1.90 -6.18
CA LEU A 33 7.71 3.35 -6.34
C LEU A 33 8.91 3.87 -5.57
N VAL A 34 9.88 4.42 -6.26
CA VAL A 34 11.10 4.95 -5.65
C VAL A 34 11.25 6.46 -5.90
N GLY A 35 12.09 7.11 -5.11
CA GLY A 35 12.39 8.53 -5.22
C GLY A 35 12.54 9.19 -3.85
N PRO A 36 13.08 10.42 -3.79
CA PRO A 36 13.31 11.13 -2.55
C PRO A 36 12.00 11.46 -1.80
N ASN A 37 12.13 11.94 -0.56
CA ASN A 37 11.00 12.47 0.18
C ASN A 37 10.40 13.68 -0.57
N GLY A 38 9.07 13.71 -0.66
CA GLY A 38 8.37 14.74 -1.42
C GLY A 38 8.26 14.52 -2.93
N ALA A 39 8.84 13.44 -3.47
CA ALA A 39 8.79 13.14 -4.92
C ALA A 39 7.40 12.80 -5.46
N GLY A 40 6.35 12.68 -4.61
CA GLY A 40 5.00 12.38 -5.06
C GLY A 40 4.56 10.91 -4.89
N LYS A 41 5.40 10.03 -4.32
CA LYS A 41 5.09 8.59 -4.14
C LYS A 41 3.78 8.35 -3.39
N SER A 42 3.64 8.90 -2.19
CA SER A 42 2.41 8.78 -1.37
C SER A 42 1.20 9.40 -2.07
N THR A 43 1.39 10.47 -2.84
CA THR A 43 0.34 11.11 -3.63
C THR A 43 -0.15 10.17 -4.72
N LEU A 44 0.77 9.55 -5.48
CA LEU A 44 0.42 8.58 -6.52
C LEU A 44 -0.30 7.36 -5.92
N LEU A 45 0.21 6.79 -4.81
CA LEU A 45 -0.47 5.69 -4.12
C LEU A 45 -1.89 6.07 -3.66
N ALA A 46 -2.08 7.26 -3.09
CA ALA A 46 -3.39 7.72 -2.64
C ALA A 46 -4.38 7.93 -3.81
N LEU A 47 -3.90 8.40 -4.98
CA LEU A 47 -4.68 8.49 -6.21
C LEU A 47 -5.08 7.10 -6.72
N LEU A 48 -4.12 6.16 -6.79
CA LEU A 48 -4.36 4.77 -7.17
C LEU A 48 -5.33 4.08 -6.23
N ALA A 49 -5.25 4.34 -4.93
CA ALA A 49 -6.19 3.83 -3.92
C ALA A 49 -7.60 4.43 -4.06
N GLY A 50 -7.74 5.58 -4.71
CA GLY A 50 -8.98 6.36 -4.74
C GLY A 50 -9.28 7.06 -3.42
N ALA A 51 -8.30 7.17 -2.55
CA ALA A 51 -8.38 7.95 -1.32
C ALA A 51 -8.15 9.45 -1.55
N LEU A 52 -7.65 9.79 -2.73
CA LEU A 52 -7.45 11.14 -3.23
C LEU A 52 -7.99 11.25 -4.65
N GLU A 53 -8.77 12.28 -4.93
CA GLU A 53 -9.22 12.58 -6.30
C GLU A 53 -8.10 13.25 -7.09
N PRO A 54 -7.86 12.87 -8.36
CA PRO A 54 -6.89 13.57 -9.20
C PRO A 54 -7.40 14.98 -9.54
N SER A 55 -6.47 15.92 -9.71
CA SER A 55 -6.79 17.26 -10.25
C SER A 55 -7.09 17.18 -11.74
N GLU A 56 -6.41 16.27 -12.46
CA GLU A 56 -6.60 15.95 -13.86
C GLU A 56 -6.30 14.46 -14.07
N GLY A 57 -6.81 13.90 -15.16
CA GLY A 57 -6.64 12.49 -15.51
C GLY A 57 -7.62 11.56 -14.78
N THR A 58 -7.43 10.26 -14.96
CA THR A 58 -8.34 9.22 -14.44
C THR A 58 -7.58 8.01 -13.93
N VAL A 59 -8.17 7.33 -12.93
CA VAL A 59 -7.71 6.00 -12.49
C VAL A 59 -8.75 4.96 -12.90
N GLU A 60 -8.33 4.04 -13.74
CA GLU A 60 -9.15 2.92 -14.22
C GLU A 60 -8.81 1.67 -13.42
N ARG A 61 -9.82 0.90 -13.05
CA ARG A 61 -9.71 -0.35 -12.27
C ARG A 61 -10.50 -1.44 -12.98
N ALA A 62 -10.03 -2.68 -12.89
CA ALA A 62 -10.84 -3.82 -13.32
C ALA A 62 -12.13 -3.90 -12.47
N ASP A 63 -13.24 -4.30 -13.10
CA ASP A 63 -14.54 -4.37 -12.44
C ASP A 63 -14.53 -5.28 -11.20
N GLY A 64 -15.18 -4.83 -10.13
CA GLY A 64 -15.30 -5.57 -8.88
C GLY A 64 -14.01 -5.74 -8.10
N MET A 65 -12.94 -5.06 -8.51
CA MET A 65 -11.62 -5.19 -7.88
C MET A 65 -11.55 -4.46 -6.53
N ARG A 66 -11.09 -5.19 -5.51
CA ARG A 66 -10.77 -4.62 -4.19
C ARG A 66 -9.32 -4.19 -4.15
N ILE A 67 -9.08 -3.00 -3.59
CA ILE A 67 -7.75 -2.44 -3.32
C ILE A 67 -7.56 -2.38 -1.82
N GLY A 68 -6.52 -3.05 -1.33
CA GLY A 68 -6.01 -2.85 0.02
C GLY A 68 -5.00 -1.71 0.03
N TRP A 69 -5.12 -0.78 0.97
CA TRP A 69 -4.19 0.34 1.05
C TRP A 69 -3.68 0.54 2.48
N ALA A 70 -2.36 0.51 2.63
CA ALA A 70 -1.66 0.84 3.85
C ALA A 70 -0.90 2.16 3.66
N PRO A 71 -1.48 3.32 4.03
CA PRO A 71 -0.81 4.61 3.95
C PRO A 71 0.34 4.72 4.95
N GLN A 72 1.30 5.61 4.69
CA GLN A 72 2.42 5.90 5.58
C GLN A 72 1.95 6.32 6.99
N ARG A 73 0.89 7.13 7.06
CA ARG A 73 0.20 7.43 8.33
C ARG A 73 -0.95 6.47 8.52
N PRO A 74 -0.88 5.54 9.50
CA PRO A 74 -1.90 4.54 9.71
C PRO A 74 -3.31 5.13 9.85
N ALA A 75 -4.25 4.60 9.08
CA ALA A 75 -5.64 5.05 9.00
C ALA A 75 -6.57 4.10 9.78
N PHE A 76 -6.53 4.14 11.11
CA PHE A 76 -7.41 3.40 11.99
C PHE A 76 -7.98 4.28 13.11
N TYR A 77 -9.01 3.82 13.77
CA TYR A 77 -9.62 4.52 14.90
C TYR A 77 -8.80 4.31 16.18
N GLY A 78 -8.10 5.36 16.62
CA GLY A 78 -7.20 5.28 17.77
C GLY A 78 -7.91 4.96 19.11
N ARG A 79 -9.22 5.19 19.22
CA ARG A 79 -10.03 4.87 20.42
C ARG A 79 -10.54 3.44 20.45
N LEU A 80 -10.48 2.72 19.33
CA LEU A 80 -10.82 1.31 19.23
C LEU A 80 -9.58 0.45 19.51
N THR A 81 -9.79 -0.75 20.01
CA THR A 81 -8.75 -1.80 20.11
C THR A 81 -8.37 -2.30 18.72
N PRO A 82 -7.24 -3.02 18.55
CA PRO A 82 -6.91 -3.65 17.27
C PRO A 82 -8.01 -4.57 16.76
N ARG A 83 -8.62 -5.37 17.63
CA ARG A 83 -9.73 -6.26 17.30
C ARG A 83 -10.93 -5.48 16.78
N GLU A 84 -11.38 -4.47 17.50
CA GLU A 84 -12.52 -3.64 17.09
C GLU A 84 -12.29 -2.92 15.78
N ASN A 85 -11.06 -2.43 15.52
CA ASN A 85 -10.69 -1.87 14.22
C ASN A 85 -10.83 -2.93 13.12
N LEU A 86 -10.23 -4.10 13.28
CA LEU A 86 -10.29 -5.17 12.29
C LEU A 86 -11.72 -5.64 12.04
N GLU A 87 -12.54 -5.81 13.08
CA GLU A 87 -13.95 -6.20 12.91
C GLU A 87 -14.78 -5.13 12.22
N LEU A 88 -14.56 -3.85 12.57
CA LEU A 88 -15.26 -2.72 11.93
C LEU A 88 -14.94 -2.67 10.43
N PHE A 89 -13.66 -2.67 10.08
CA PHE A 89 -13.25 -2.61 8.67
C PHE A 89 -13.63 -3.89 7.91
N ALA A 90 -13.59 -5.08 8.55
CA ALA A 90 -14.06 -6.31 7.94
C ALA A 90 -15.55 -6.24 7.56
N ARG A 91 -16.40 -5.63 8.42
CA ARG A 91 -17.82 -5.38 8.08
C ARG A 91 -17.96 -4.41 6.91
N LEU A 92 -17.18 -3.33 6.88
CA LEU A 92 -17.19 -2.36 5.78
C LEU A 92 -16.74 -2.99 4.45
N GLU A 93 -15.78 -3.91 4.49
CA GLU A 93 -15.30 -4.68 3.33
C GLU A 93 -16.26 -5.83 2.95
N GLY A 94 -17.33 -6.05 3.70
CA GLY A 94 -18.31 -7.10 3.41
C GLY A 94 -17.79 -8.53 3.64
N GLU A 95 -16.86 -8.72 4.60
CA GLU A 95 -16.43 -10.04 5.03
C GLU A 95 -17.61 -10.83 5.60
N ALA A 96 -17.76 -12.10 5.21
CA ALA A 96 -18.87 -12.94 5.66
C ALA A 96 -18.83 -13.21 7.17
N ASP A 97 -17.63 -13.31 7.75
CA ASP A 97 -17.39 -13.44 9.20
C ASP A 97 -16.31 -12.45 9.64
N PRO A 98 -16.70 -11.23 10.02
CA PRO A 98 -15.78 -10.18 10.48
C PRO A 98 -14.98 -10.58 11.72
N VAL A 99 -15.55 -11.38 12.62
CA VAL A 99 -14.88 -11.83 13.84
C VAL A 99 -13.78 -12.84 13.52
N ALA A 100 -14.06 -13.79 12.66
CA ALA A 100 -13.07 -14.76 12.20
C ALA A 100 -11.95 -14.07 11.41
N ALA A 101 -12.27 -13.11 10.51
CA ALA A 101 -11.30 -12.33 9.79
C ALA A 101 -10.38 -11.53 10.73
N ALA A 102 -10.94 -10.84 11.72
CA ALA A 102 -10.17 -10.12 12.74
C ALA A 102 -9.26 -11.05 13.55
N THR A 103 -9.78 -12.21 14.00
CA THR A 103 -9.01 -13.20 14.78
C THR A 103 -7.85 -13.75 13.96
N ARG A 104 -8.05 -14.04 12.68
CA ARG A 104 -7.01 -14.49 11.75
C ARG A 104 -5.91 -13.43 11.61
N LEU A 105 -6.27 -12.17 11.35
CA LEU A 105 -5.31 -11.10 11.12
C LEU A 105 -4.57 -10.69 12.40
N LEU A 106 -5.21 -10.69 13.57
CA LEU A 106 -4.53 -10.52 14.85
C LEU A 106 -3.40 -11.53 15.04
N ARG A 107 -3.66 -12.80 14.72
CA ARG A 107 -2.67 -13.87 14.81
C ARG A 107 -1.56 -13.71 13.76
N VAL A 108 -1.92 -13.46 12.50
CA VAL A 108 -0.97 -13.34 11.39
C VAL A 108 0.02 -12.20 11.61
N PHE A 109 -0.46 -11.07 12.11
CA PHE A 109 0.36 -9.88 12.37
C PHE A 109 0.86 -9.80 13.82
N GLU A 110 0.63 -10.83 14.63
CA GLU A 110 1.04 -10.88 16.04
C GLU A 110 0.62 -9.61 16.81
N LEU A 111 -0.59 -9.13 16.55
CA LEU A 111 -1.12 -7.94 17.18
C LEU A 111 -1.59 -8.25 18.61
N PRO A 112 -1.36 -7.34 19.58
CA PRO A 112 -1.83 -7.53 20.94
C PRO A 112 -3.37 -7.47 21.00
N ASP A 113 -3.97 -8.48 21.62
CA ASP A 113 -5.41 -8.56 21.88
C ASP A 113 -5.69 -8.40 23.37
N THR A 114 -5.22 -7.30 23.95
CA THR A 114 -5.20 -7.03 25.39
C THR A 114 -6.26 -6.04 25.85
N GLY A 115 -7.21 -5.65 24.99
CA GLY A 115 -8.20 -4.63 25.29
C GLY A 115 -7.66 -3.19 25.29
N ARG A 116 -6.36 -2.98 25.01
CA ARG A 116 -5.78 -1.64 24.91
C ARG A 116 -6.18 -0.98 23.59
N VAL A 117 -6.47 0.32 23.64
CA VAL A 117 -6.83 1.11 22.45
C VAL A 117 -5.64 1.26 21.50
N SER A 118 -5.93 1.28 20.19
CA SER A 118 -4.92 1.30 19.13
C SER A 118 -4.04 2.54 19.14
N GLY A 119 -4.55 3.68 19.63
CA GLY A 119 -3.76 4.90 19.81
C GLY A 119 -2.60 4.77 20.80
N SER A 120 -2.65 3.79 21.75
CA SER A 120 -1.59 3.52 22.71
C SER A 120 -0.56 2.48 22.25
N LEU A 121 -0.71 1.93 21.05
CA LEU A 121 0.21 0.93 20.50
C LEU A 121 1.59 1.53 20.19
N SER A 122 2.62 0.69 20.25
CA SER A 122 3.94 1.04 19.72
C SER A 122 3.88 1.33 18.24
N VAL A 123 4.87 2.05 17.71
CA VAL A 123 4.95 2.38 16.27
C VAL A 123 4.88 1.12 15.40
N GLY A 124 5.63 0.06 15.75
CA GLY A 124 5.61 -1.22 15.05
C GLY A 124 4.24 -1.90 15.08
N ASN A 125 3.54 -1.88 16.24
CA ASN A 125 2.19 -2.44 16.33
C ASN A 125 1.17 -1.63 15.52
N ARG A 126 1.30 -0.31 15.48
CA ARG A 126 0.46 0.53 14.60
C ARG A 126 0.69 0.22 13.13
N GLN A 127 1.94 0.02 12.73
CA GLN A 127 2.26 -0.37 11.36
C GLN A 127 1.69 -1.76 11.03
N ARG A 128 1.84 -2.73 11.92
CA ARG A 128 1.25 -4.07 11.74
C ARG A 128 -0.27 -4.04 11.64
N LEU A 129 -0.94 -3.21 12.44
CA LEU A 129 -2.39 -3.03 12.34
C LEU A 129 -2.78 -2.40 10.99
N ASN A 130 -2.04 -1.39 10.54
CA ASN A 130 -2.26 -0.74 9.25
C ASN A 130 -2.17 -1.76 8.09
N LEU A 131 -1.13 -2.60 8.09
CA LEU A 131 -0.95 -3.67 7.11
C LEU A 131 -2.05 -4.74 7.19
N ALA A 132 -2.47 -5.11 8.41
CA ALA A 132 -3.55 -6.07 8.61
C ALA A 132 -4.87 -5.54 8.03
N LEU A 133 -5.17 -4.26 8.24
CA LEU A 133 -6.37 -3.61 7.67
C LEU A 133 -6.34 -3.61 6.13
N ALA A 134 -5.18 -3.37 5.53
CA ALA A 134 -5.04 -3.38 4.08
C ALA A 134 -5.28 -4.77 3.44
N LEU A 135 -5.18 -5.86 4.21
CA LEU A 135 -5.43 -7.23 3.74
C LEU A 135 -6.85 -7.73 3.97
N LEU A 136 -7.74 -6.90 4.55
CA LEU A 136 -9.15 -7.24 4.66
C LEU A 136 -9.81 -7.33 3.27
N GLY A 137 -10.83 -8.15 3.15
CA GLY A 137 -11.56 -8.32 1.90
C GLY A 137 -10.79 -9.05 0.80
N SER A 138 -9.60 -9.62 1.11
CA SER A 138 -8.76 -10.33 0.14
C SER A 138 -8.51 -9.50 -1.13
N PRO A 139 -7.82 -8.34 -1.00
CA PRO A 139 -7.62 -7.41 -2.11
C PRO A 139 -6.83 -8.06 -3.25
N ARG A 140 -7.20 -7.72 -4.49
CA ARG A 140 -6.43 -8.10 -5.68
C ARG A 140 -5.32 -7.10 -6.02
N VAL A 141 -5.38 -5.89 -5.50
CA VAL A 141 -4.28 -4.92 -5.55
C VAL A 141 -3.96 -4.47 -4.14
N LEU A 142 -2.69 -4.52 -3.77
CA LEU A 142 -2.19 -4.06 -2.48
C LEU A 142 -1.28 -2.84 -2.71
N LEU A 143 -1.63 -1.72 -2.11
CA LEU A 143 -0.86 -0.48 -2.18
C LEU A 143 -0.24 -0.21 -0.81
N LEU A 144 1.09 -0.10 -0.75
CA LEU A 144 1.85 -0.01 0.50
C LEU A 144 2.77 1.20 0.50
N ASP A 145 2.64 2.07 1.48
CA ASP A 145 3.49 3.26 1.60
C ASP A 145 4.49 3.08 2.77
N GLU A 146 5.78 2.93 2.45
CA GLU A 146 6.87 2.64 3.39
C GLU A 146 6.55 1.47 4.35
N PRO A 147 6.16 0.29 3.83
CA PRO A 147 5.53 -0.76 4.64
C PRO A 147 6.42 -1.37 5.72
N THR A 148 7.74 -1.32 5.54
CA THR A 148 8.72 -1.97 6.42
C THR A 148 9.35 -1.03 7.44
N ALA A 149 9.09 0.29 7.37
CA ALA A 149 9.78 1.34 8.13
C ALA A 149 9.77 1.16 9.64
N SER A 150 9.06 0.35 10.27
CA SER A 150 9.04 0.13 11.73
C SER A 150 8.90 -1.34 12.10
N LEU A 151 9.26 -2.23 11.16
CA LEU A 151 9.19 -3.67 11.33
C LEU A 151 10.59 -4.25 11.64
N ASP A 152 10.63 -5.21 12.54
CA ASP A 152 11.81 -6.04 12.74
C ASP A 152 12.03 -7.02 11.55
N PRO A 153 13.21 -7.65 11.44
CA PRO A 153 13.53 -8.53 10.31
C PRO A 153 12.51 -9.67 10.11
N GLY A 154 12.02 -10.29 11.19
CA GLY A 154 11.04 -11.37 11.10
C GLY A 154 9.68 -10.86 10.61
N GLN A 155 9.30 -9.67 11.01
CA GLN A 155 8.05 -9.02 10.56
C GLN A 155 8.15 -8.59 9.09
N ARG A 156 9.33 -8.10 8.63
CA ARG A 156 9.56 -7.78 7.22
C ARG A 156 9.42 -9.02 6.34
N GLN A 157 10.06 -10.13 6.74
CA GLN A 157 9.95 -11.39 6.00
C GLN A 157 8.49 -11.82 5.85
N ARG A 158 7.70 -11.80 6.94
CA ARG A 158 6.27 -12.14 6.90
C ARG A 158 5.44 -11.21 6.00
N LEU A 159 5.79 -9.93 5.96
CA LEU A 159 5.15 -8.99 5.03
C LEU A 159 5.40 -9.41 3.59
N TRP A 160 6.65 -9.68 3.24
CA TRP A 160 7.02 -10.07 1.87
C TRP A 160 6.41 -11.42 1.47
N GLU A 161 6.29 -12.38 2.39
CA GLU A 161 5.52 -13.61 2.16
C GLU A 161 4.05 -13.31 1.82
N ARG A 162 3.43 -12.26 2.39
CA ARG A 162 2.06 -11.83 2.07
C ARG A 162 1.98 -11.12 0.72
N VAL A 163 2.97 -10.31 0.39
CA VAL A 163 3.09 -9.69 -0.93
C VAL A 163 3.15 -10.77 -2.01
N GLU A 164 4.00 -11.79 -1.80
CA GLU A 164 4.12 -12.90 -2.73
C GLU A 164 2.82 -13.70 -2.86
N ALA A 165 2.14 -13.97 -1.76
CA ALA A 165 0.86 -14.66 -1.80
C ALA A 165 -0.23 -13.89 -2.59
N VAL A 166 -0.24 -12.55 -2.53
CA VAL A 166 -1.13 -11.71 -3.35
C VAL A 166 -0.75 -11.83 -4.82
N ARG A 167 0.54 -11.78 -5.16
CA ARG A 167 1.07 -11.94 -6.52
C ARG A 167 0.70 -13.32 -7.11
N GLU A 168 0.99 -14.40 -6.38
CA GLU A 168 0.69 -15.77 -6.80
C GLU A 168 -0.81 -16.02 -7.02
N ALA A 169 -1.67 -15.33 -6.26
CA ALA A 169 -3.11 -15.36 -6.48
C ALA A 169 -3.56 -14.54 -7.72
N GLY A 170 -2.63 -14.04 -8.53
CA GLY A 170 -2.90 -13.21 -9.71
C GLY A 170 -3.30 -11.78 -9.38
N GLY A 171 -3.03 -11.33 -8.15
CA GLY A 171 -3.12 -9.94 -7.73
C GLY A 171 -1.91 -9.13 -8.16
N ALA A 172 -1.83 -7.87 -7.71
CA ALA A 172 -0.68 -7.00 -7.92
C ALA A 172 -0.35 -6.23 -6.64
N VAL A 173 0.91 -5.83 -6.51
CA VAL A 173 1.36 -5.02 -5.38
C VAL A 173 2.12 -3.80 -5.89
N VAL A 174 1.81 -2.63 -5.33
CA VAL A 174 2.61 -1.42 -5.54
C VAL A 174 3.09 -0.94 -4.18
N PHE A 175 4.38 -0.86 -3.98
CA PHE A 175 4.94 -0.38 -2.72
C PHE A 175 5.88 0.80 -2.93
N ALA A 176 5.76 1.82 -2.08
CA ALA A 176 6.70 2.94 -2.04
C ALA A 176 7.78 2.65 -1.00
N THR A 177 9.04 2.84 -1.39
CA THR A 177 10.18 2.70 -0.49
C THR A 177 11.36 3.57 -0.90
N GLN A 178 12.26 3.83 0.06
CA GLN A 178 13.59 4.38 -0.19
C GLN A 178 14.69 3.32 -0.03
N ASN A 179 14.32 2.10 0.36
CA ASN A 179 15.27 1.01 0.56
C ASN A 179 15.48 0.23 -0.75
N LEU A 180 16.65 0.40 -1.36
CA LEU A 180 17.00 -0.28 -2.61
C LEU A 180 17.15 -1.80 -2.46
N GLU A 181 17.43 -2.32 -1.25
CA GLU A 181 17.47 -3.76 -1.01
C GLU A 181 16.07 -4.38 -1.15
N GLU A 182 15.03 -3.67 -0.71
CA GLU A 182 13.65 -4.12 -0.89
C GLU A 182 13.25 -4.14 -2.37
N VAL A 183 13.69 -3.12 -3.12
CA VAL A 183 13.47 -3.06 -4.57
C VAL A 183 14.14 -4.24 -5.25
N ALA A 184 15.41 -4.46 -4.99
CA ALA A 184 16.20 -5.55 -5.61
C ALA A 184 15.67 -6.94 -5.22
N GLY A 185 15.13 -7.11 -4.02
CA GLY A 185 14.65 -8.39 -3.50
C GLY A 185 13.22 -8.75 -3.90
N HIS A 186 12.38 -7.77 -4.25
CA HIS A 186 10.93 -8.02 -4.32
C HIS A 186 10.23 -7.38 -5.52
N ALA A 187 10.83 -6.40 -6.21
CA ALA A 187 10.15 -5.71 -7.32
C ALA A 187 10.45 -6.37 -8.67
N ASP A 188 9.41 -6.53 -9.49
CA ASP A 188 9.53 -6.89 -10.90
C ASP A 188 9.82 -5.65 -11.75
N ARG A 189 9.30 -4.47 -11.33
CA ARG A 189 9.43 -3.19 -12.03
C ARG A 189 9.56 -2.03 -11.04
N VAL A 190 10.25 -1.00 -11.49
CA VAL A 190 10.47 0.25 -10.74
C VAL A 190 9.87 1.43 -11.49
N VAL A 191 9.11 2.23 -10.77
CA VAL A 191 8.64 3.56 -11.18
C VAL A 191 9.33 4.59 -10.31
N LYS A 192 10.21 5.42 -10.91
CA LYS A 192 10.97 6.45 -10.20
C LYS A 192 10.30 7.82 -10.36
N LEU A 193 10.08 8.47 -9.23
CA LEU A 193 9.54 9.82 -9.18
C LEU A 193 10.60 10.80 -8.64
N GLU A 194 10.73 11.96 -9.28
CA GLU A 194 11.52 13.09 -8.82
C GLU A 194 10.73 14.39 -9.02
N ASP A 195 10.67 15.23 -8.01
CA ASP A 195 9.95 16.52 -8.02
C ASP A 195 8.53 16.44 -8.60
N GLY A 196 7.80 15.40 -8.21
CA GLY A 196 6.45 15.16 -8.68
C GLY A 196 6.34 14.65 -10.13
N ARG A 197 7.42 14.24 -10.76
CA ARG A 197 7.46 13.75 -12.14
C ARG A 197 7.93 12.31 -12.19
N LEU A 198 7.35 11.53 -13.11
CA LEU A 198 7.86 10.21 -13.47
C LEU A 198 9.11 10.41 -14.34
N VAL A 199 10.25 9.91 -13.88
CA VAL A 199 11.54 10.03 -14.57
C VAL A 199 12.06 8.70 -15.10
N PHE A 200 11.57 7.57 -14.56
CA PHE A 200 11.92 6.23 -15.03
C PHE A 200 10.76 5.25 -14.78
N ASP A 201 10.57 4.33 -15.70
CA ASP A 201 9.65 3.20 -15.59
C ASP A 201 10.25 2.01 -16.32
N GLY A 202 10.62 0.95 -15.59
CA GLY A 202 11.32 -0.19 -16.18
C GLY A 202 11.84 -1.20 -15.15
N GLU A 203 12.69 -2.09 -15.58
CA GLU A 203 13.29 -3.13 -14.74
C GLU A 203 14.18 -2.54 -13.61
N PRO A 204 14.28 -3.21 -12.43
CA PRO A 204 15.04 -2.69 -11.28
C PRO A 204 16.52 -2.38 -11.59
N ALA A 205 17.16 -3.16 -12.45
CA ALA A 205 18.54 -2.94 -12.84
C ALA A 205 18.78 -1.60 -13.54
N GLY A 206 17.79 -1.08 -14.27
CA GLY A 206 17.85 0.23 -14.92
C GLY A 206 17.67 1.42 -13.97
N ALA A 207 16.97 1.23 -12.86
CA ALA A 207 16.66 2.30 -11.91
C ALA A 207 17.88 2.80 -11.10
N VAL A 208 18.94 2.00 -11.00
CA VAL A 208 20.18 2.34 -10.29
C VAL A 208 21.09 3.21 -11.17
N LEU A 209 20.91 3.18 -12.49
CA LEU A 209 21.72 3.90 -13.46
C LEU A 209 21.08 5.20 -13.94
N ALA A 210 19.82 5.46 -13.63
CA ALA A 210 19.03 6.64 -13.95
C ALA A 210 18.86 7.53 -12.70
#